data_aceb9ef12cccccf8fe8da32812786f93
#
_entry.id   aceb9ef12cccccf8fe8da32812786f93
#
_cell.length_a   1.000
_cell.length_b   1.000
_cell.length_c   1.000
_cell.angle_alpha   90.00
_cell.angle_beta   90.00
_cell.angle_gamma   90.00
#
_symmetry.space_group_name_H-M   'P 1'
#
loop_
_entity.id
_entity.type
_entity.pdbx_description
1 polymer ?
#
loop_
_entity_poly.entity_id
_entity_poly.type
_entity_poly.pdbx_seq_one_letter_code
_entity_poly.pdbx_strand_id
1 'polypeptide(L)'
;QGLHKHQIKCNYVKKTENIDYKEMFLKMMKQNNDLMNQVTDLIPKVGNNNNNKINNKNKFNINIFLNEECKDAITMNEFIKKIEVSLSNLLTTQNKGISEGVSDIFIENMNKLSLYERPIHCTDVKGEIVYIKSDDDGEKVGWKLDDQNRELKEALQKISKVQQQHLKKWTDKNPNWEKDPKLQKEYMKLVKNTTDDLKENKREEKVIKKLCNNSYLNDKE
;
A
#
# COMPACT_ATOMS: atom_id res chain seq x y z
N GLN A 1 -44.28 -32.81 -16.33
CA GLN A 1 -44.32 -33.61 -17.59
C GLN A 1 -43.50 -32.99 -18.73
N GLY A 2 -43.27 -31.66 -18.78
CA GLY A 2 -42.54 -30.99 -19.87
C GLY A 2 -41.01 -31.19 -19.82
N LEU A 3 -40.40 -31.15 -18.64
CA LEU A 3 -38.96 -31.26 -18.48
C LEU A 3 -38.40 -32.63 -18.84
N HIS A 4 -39.13 -33.66 -18.46
CA HIS A 4 -38.76 -35.09 -18.74
C HIS A 4 -38.79 -35.42 -20.25
N LYS A 5 -39.78 -34.88 -21.00
CA LYS A 5 -39.86 -35.05 -22.46
C LYS A 5 -38.75 -34.26 -23.21
N HIS A 6 -38.25 -33.14 -22.64
CA HIS A 6 -37.16 -32.38 -23.21
C HIS A 6 -35.83 -33.15 -23.07
N GLN A 7 -35.57 -33.76 -21.90
CA GLN A 7 -34.36 -34.55 -21.64
C GLN A 7 -34.18 -35.73 -22.61
N ILE A 8 -35.28 -36.34 -23.06
CA ILE A 8 -35.23 -37.49 -23.97
C ILE A 8 -34.94 -37.07 -25.43
N LYS A 9 -35.24 -35.80 -25.81
CA LYS A 9 -35.02 -35.29 -27.17
C LYS A 9 -33.81 -34.38 -27.31
N CYS A 10 -33.20 -33.97 -26.21
CA CYS A 10 -32.07 -33.03 -26.22
C CYS A 10 -30.74 -33.79 -26.29
N ASN A 11 -30.20 -33.91 -27.50
CA ASN A 11 -28.83 -34.39 -27.74
C ASN A 11 -27.76 -33.36 -27.41
N TYR A 12 -28.04 -32.42 -26.49
CA TYR A 12 -27.04 -31.46 -26.06
C TYR A 12 -26.07 -32.14 -25.12
N VAL A 13 -25.00 -32.70 -25.67
CA VAL A 13 -23.84 -33.14 -24.93
C VAL A 13 -23.13 -31.84 -24.51
N LYS A 14 -23.16 -31.50 -23.21
CA LYS A 14 -22.24 -30.53 -22.64
C LYS A 14 -20.83 -31.05 -22.89
N LYS A 15 -20.15 -30.60 -23.94
CA LYS A 15 -18.71 -30.70 -24.07
C LYS A 15 -18.15 -29.85 -22.91
N THR A 16 -17.89 -30.47 -21.78
CA THR A 16 -16.96 -29.94 -20.79
C THR A 16 -15.59 -30.09 -21.44
N GLU A 17 -15.22 -29.12 -22.27
CA GLU A 17 -13.81 -28.91 -22.60
C GLU A 17 -13.16 -28.61 -21.25
N ASN A 18 -12.38 -29.57 -20.79
CA ASN A 18 -11.57 -29.42 -19.59
C ASN A 18 -10.46 -28.42 -19.98
N ILE A 19 -10.80 -27.13 -19.91
CA ILE A 19 -9.83 -26.06 -20.20
C ILE A 19 -8.83 -26.14 -19.08
N ASP A 20 -7.62 -26.61 -19.38
CA ASP A 20 -6.51 -26.56 -18.44
C ASP A 20 -6.04 -25.10 -18.33
N TYR A 21 -6.67 -24.40 -17.40
CA TYR A 21 -6.34 -23.01 -17.09
C TYR A 21 -4.86 -22.83 -16.72
N LYS A 22 -4.21 -23.87 -16.18
CA LYS A 22 -2.80 -23.86 -15.83
C LYS A 22 -1.93 -23.84 -17.08
N GLU A 23 -2.25 -24.68 -18.07
CA GLU A 23 -1.54 -24.69 -19.34
C GLU A 23 -1.75 -23.39 -20.11
N MET A 24 -2.97 -22.86 -20.11
CA MET A 24 -3.28 -21.57 -20.75
C MET A 24 -2.56 -20.41 -20.05
N PHE A 25 -2.46 -20.41 -18.73
CA PHE A 25 -1.70 -19.43 -17.96
C PHE A 25 -0.21 -19.48 -18.26
N LEU A 26 0.37 -20.68 -18.27
CA LEU A 26 1.80 -20.88 -18.61
C LEU A 26 2.09 -20.44 -20.05
N LYS A 27 1.19 -20.68 -20.99
CA LYS A 27 1.30 -20.22 -22.37
C LYS A 27 1.26 -18.68 -22.48
N MET A 28 0.34 -18.04 -21.74
CA MET A 28 0.28 -16.57 -21.65
C MET A 28 1.55 -15.98 -21.04
N MET A 29 2.07 -16.58 -19.96
CA MET A 29 3.33 -16.16 -19.34
C MET A 29 4.50 -16.26 -20.32
N LYS A 30 4.59 -17.36 -21.07
CA LYS A 30 5.62 -17.54 -22.10
C LYS A 30 5.50 -16.50 -23.22
N GLN A 31 4.31 -16.27 -23.73
CA GLN A 31 4.05 -15.24 -24.75
C GLN A 31 4.40 -13.82 -24.24
N ASN A 32 4.13 -13.52 -22.98
CA ASN A 32 4.49 -12.24 -22.38
C ASN A 32 6.01 -12.06 -22.29
N ASN A 33 6.72 -13.11 -21.87
CA ASN A 33 8.20 -13.10 -21.84
C ASN A 33 8.79 -12.97 -23.23
N ASP A 34 8.26 -13.67 -24.23
CA ASP A 34 8.70 -13.58 -25.62
C ASP A 34 8.47 -12.19 -26.22
N LEU A 35 7.34 -11.55 -25.88
CA LEU A 35 7.06 -10.15 -26.25
C LEU A 35 8.03 -9.17 -25.58
N MET A 36 8.32 -9.36 -24.31
CA MET A 36 9.29 -8.55 -23.56
C MET A 36 10.69 -8.66 -24.21
N ASN A 37 11.13 -9.87 -24.56
CA ASN A 37 12.40 -10.09 -25.24
C ASN A 37 12.44 -9.42 -26.62
N GLN A 38 11.35 -9.51 -27.41
CA GLN A 38 11.24 -8.83 -28.70
C GLN A 38 11.30 -7.32 -28.58
N VAL A 39 10.63 -6.74 -27.57
CA VAL A 39 10.69 -5.29 -27.28
C VAL A 39 12.11 -4.89 -26.91
N THR A 40 12.80 -5.67 -26.06
CA THR A 40 14.18 -5.42 -25.64
C THR A 40 15.15 -5.48 -26.83
N ASP A 41 14.95 -6.44 -27.77
CA ASP A 41 15.77 -6.59 -28.99
C ASP A 41 15.49 -5.50 -30.05
N LEU A 42 14.32 -4.88 -30.01
CA LEU A 42 13.94 -3.81 -30.93
C LEU A 42 14.46 -2.43 -30.48
N ILE A 43 14.60 -2.21 -29.18
CA ILE A 43 15.06 -0.93 -28.61
C ILE A 43 16.40 -0.46 -29.22
N PRO A 44 17.45 -1.32 -29.38
CA PRO A 44 18.70 -0.90 -30.02
C PRO A 44 18.59 -0.64 -31.55
N LYS A 45 17.59 -1.25 -32.20
CA LYS A 45 17.42 -1.19 -33.67
C LYS A 45 16.62 0.01 -34.15
N VAL A 46 15.81 0.60 -33.26
CA VAL A 46 14.96 1.79 -33.57
C VAL A 46 15.78 3.10 -33.53
N GLY A 47 17.01 3.07 -33.04
CA GLY A 47 17.85 4.26 -32.80
C GLY A 47 18.69 4.76 -33.98
N ASN A 48 18.69 4.15 -35.18
CA ASN A 48 19.76 4.43 -36.14
C ASN A 48 19.34 5.11 -37.46
N ASN A 49 18.13 5.61 -37.63
CA ASN A 49 17.80 6.30 -38.90
C ASN A 49 16.66 7.36 -38.81
N ASN A 50 16.76 8.28 -37.88
CA ASN A 50 16.03 9.54 -38.06
C ASN A 50 16.66 10.66 -37.24
N ASN A 51 17.05 11.76 -37.93
CA ASN A 51 17.47 13.05 -37.36
C ASN A 51 16.33 13.78 -36.63
N ASN A 52 15.43 13.07 -36.01
CA ASN A 52 14.53 13.63 -35.03
C ASN A 52 15.23 13.60 -33.70
N LYS A 53 15.48 14.79 -33.11
CA LYS A 53 15.76 14.95 -31.71
C LYS A 53 14.67 14.25 -30.92
N ILE A 54 14.84 12.93 -30.72
CA ILE A 54 14.09 12.21 -29.71
C ILE A 54 14.58 12.80 -28.41
N ASN A 55 13.78 13.66 -27.81
CA ASN A 55 13.89 13.94 -26.39
C ASN A 55 13.72 12.59 -25.70
N ASN A 56 14.85 11.89 -25.48
CA ASN A 56 14.94 10.78 -24.57
C ASN A 56 14.72 11.35 -23.16
N LYS A 57 13.48 11.69 -22.87
CA LYS A 57 13.00 11.63 -21.50
C LYS A 57 13.02 10.14 -21.18
N ASN A 58 14.04 9.69 -20.48
CA ASN A 58 14.02 8.37 -19.84
C ASN A 58 12.66 8.28 -19.13
N LYS A 59 11.74 7.54 -19.73
CA LYS A 59 10.44 7.32 -19.09
C LYS A 59 10.76 6.49 -17.85
N PHE A 60 10.55 7.08 -16.68
CA PHE A 60 10.68 6.40 -15.40
C PHE A 60 9.86 5.10 -15.44
N ASN A 61 10.54 3.97 -15.24
CA ASN A 61 9.90 2.66 -15.22
C ASN A 61 9.77 2.20 -13.77
N ILE A 62 8.57 2.32 -13.24
CA ILE A 62 8.28 1.96 -11.85
C ILE A 62 8.67 0.52 -11.53
N ASN A 63 8.48 -0.44 -12.44
CA ASN A 63 8.79 -1.84 -12.18
C ASN A 63 10.31 -2.07 -12.03
N ILE A 64 11.14 -1.38 -12.81
CA ILE A 64 12.60 -1.44 -12.69
C ILE A 64 13.00 -0.82 -11.35
N PHE A 65 12.52 0.38 -11.06
CA PHE A 65 12.80 1.07 -9.79
C PHE A 65 12.48 0.19 -8.57
N LEU A 66 11.26 -0.38 -8.53
CA LEU A 66 10.83 -1.18 -7.40
C LEU A 66 11.60 -2.50 -7.25
N ASN A 67 11.87 -3.20 -8.37
CA ASN A 67 12.46 -4.54 -8.30
C ASN A 67 14.00 -4.53 -8.26
N GLU A 68 14.65 -3.47 -8.75
CA GLU A 68 16.11 -3.38 -8.79
C GLU A 68 16.65 -2.44 -7.72
N GLU A 69 16.13 -1.19 -7.66
CA GLU A 69 16.64 -0.19 -6.72
C GLU A 69 16.04 -0.36 -5.32
N CYS A 70 14.74 -0.69 -5.22
CA CYS A 70 14.05 -0.94 -3.95
C CYS A 70 13.95 -2.43 -3.58
N LYS A 71 14.84 -3.29 -4.12
CA LYS A 71 14.84 -4.72 -3.83
C LYS A 71 15.00 -5.06 -2.35
N ASP A 72 15.75 -4.24 -1.63
CA ASP A 72 16.05 -4.42 -0.20
C ASP A 72 15.10 -3.61 0.71
N ALA A 73 14.03 -3.00 0.16
CA ALA A 73 13.01 -2.33 0.95
C ALA A 73 12.39 -3.28 1.97
N ILE A 74 12.04 -2.77 3.15
CA ILE A 74 11.35 -3.56 4.17
C ILE A 74 9.89 -3.81 3.75
N THR A 75 9.31 -4.92 4.23
CA THR A 75 7.87 -5.18 3.99
C THR A 75 7.01 -4.29 4.88
N MET A 76 5.73 -4.14 4.51
CA MET A 76 4.79 -3.37 5.34
C MET A 76 4.64 -3.97 6.74
N ASN A 77 4.63 -5.29 6.88
CA ASN A 77 4.54 -5.93 8.19
C ASN A 77 5.80 -5.70 9.04
N GLU A 78 7.00 -5.73 8.43
CA GLU A 78 8.24 -5.37 9.11
C GLU A 78 8.27 -3.91 9.54
N PHE A 79 7.77 -3.01 8.68
CA PHE A 79 7.64 -1.59 9.01
C PHE A 79 6.74 -1.39 10.23
N ILE A 80 5.55 -2.00 10.26
CA ILE A 80 4.61 -1.90 11.38
C ILE A 80 5.25 -2.41 12.68
N LYS A 81 6.01 -3.50 12.63
CA LYS A 81 6.72 -4.04 13.81
C LYS A 81 7.79 -3.09 14.38
N LYS A 82 8.37 -2.25 13.51
CA LYS A 82 9.41 -1.27 13.88
C LYS A 82 8.88 0.12 14.22
N ILE A 83 7.55 0.32 14.13
CA ILE A 83 6.95 1.63 14.40
C ILE A 83 7.22 2.06 15.85
N GLU A 84 7.74 3.26 15.97
CA GLU A 84 7.89 3.98 17.22
C GLU A 84 6.81 5.05 17.32
N VAL A 85 6.13 5.10 18.47
CA VAL A 85 5.15 6.14 18.79
C VAL A 85 5.74 7.06 19.83
N SER A 86 5.96 8.32 19.48
CA SER A 86 6.45 9.36 20.38
C SER A 86 5.30 9.99 21.21
N LEU A 87 5.66 10.71 22.28
CA LEU A 87 4.68 11.54 23.00
C LEU A 87 4.11 12.64 22.09
N SER A 88 4.90 13.19 21.16
CA SER A 88 4.45 14.19 20.19
C SER A 88 3.34 13.64 19.31
N ASN A 89 3.45 12.39 18.84
CA ASN A 89 2.41 11.73 18.05
C ASN A 89 1.10 11.60 18.84
N LEU A 90 1.18 11.23 20.12
CA LEU A 90 0.00 11.17 21.00
C LEU A 90 -0.65 12.55 21.16
N LEU A 91 0.14 13.61 21.32
CA LEU A 91 -0.37 14.98 21.41
C LEU A 91 -0.97 15.46 20.08
N THR A 92 -0.41 15.05 18.94
CA THR A 92 -1.01 15.30 17.62
C THR A 92 -2.41 14.67 17.54
N THR A 93 -2.53 13.40 17.94
CA THR A 93 -3.84 12.71 17.98
C THR A 93 -4.81 13.38 18.94
N GLN A 94 -4.35 13.72 20.14
CA GLN A 94 -5.16 14.42 21.14
C GLN A 94 -5.75 15.73 20.60
N ASN A 95 -4.97 16.49 19.84
CA ASN A 95 -5.37 17.82 19.41
C ASN A 95 -6.04 17.85 18.05
N LYS A 96 -5.64 16.98 17.11
CA LYS A 96 -6.07 17.00 15.71
C LYS A 96 -6.87 15.77 15.28
N GLY A 97 -7.01 14.76 16.15
CA GLY A 97 -7.77 13.54 15.90
C GLY A 97 -6.94 12.42 15.27
N ILE A 98 -7.58 11.24 15.10
CA ILE A 98 -6.93 9.99 14.73
C ILE A 98 -6.25 10.04 13.36
N SER A 99 -6.87 10.66 12.36
CA SER A 99 -6.29 10.74 11.00
C SER A 99 -4.95 11.46 10.99
N GLU A 100 -4.86 12.58 11.71
CA GLU A 100 -3.64 13.35 11.81
C GLU A 100 -2.56 12.57 12.58
N GLY A 101 -2.95 11.97 13.71
CA GLY A 101 -2.02 11.21 14.55
C GLY A 101 -1.45 9.98 13.84
N VAL A 102 -2.28 9.19 13.18
CA VAL A 102 -1.84 8.00 12.44
C VAL A 102 -0.98 8.39 11.23
N SER A 103 -1.35 9.47 10.51
CA SER A 103 -0.51 10.00 9.41
C SER A 103 0.87 10.41 9.92
N ASP A 104 0.91 11.11 11.05
CA ASP A 104 2.13 11.65 11.66
C ASP A 104 3.07 10.50 12.07
N ILE A 105 2.53 9.48 12.74
CA ILE A 105 3.28 8.26 13.12
C ILE A 105 3.86 7.58 11.88
N PHE A 106 3.03 7.35 10.85
CA PHE A 106 3.47 6.67 9.63
C PHE A 106 4.59 7.44 8.95
N ILE A 107 4.37 8.74 8.68
CA ILE A 107 5.31 9.60 7.95
C ILE A 107 6.62 9.76 8.73
N GLU A 108 6.56 10.00 10.04
CA GLU A 108 7.75 10.15 10.89
C GLU A 108 8.63 8.89 10.85
N ASN A 109 8.03 7.70 10.97
CA ASN A 109 8.77 6.45 10.91
C ASN A 109 9.27 6.14 9.50
N MET A 110 8.49 6.44 8.45
CA MET A 110 8.91 6.27 7.07
C MET A 110 10.08 7.19 6.69
N ASN A 111 10.11 8.41 7.22
CA ASN A 111 11.20 9.37 6.97
C ASN A 111 12.52 9.00 7.67
N LYS A 112 12.53 8.02 8.58
CA LYS A 112 13.76 7.43 9.13
C LYS A 112 14.43 6.47 8.13
N LEU A 113 13.71 6.04 7.10
CA LEU A 113 14.16 5.14 6.05
C LEU A 113 14.61 5.96 4.83
N SER A 114 15.65 5.47 4.16
CA SER A 114 16.00 5.97 2.83
C SER A 114 14.86 5.71 1.84
N LEU A 115 14.85 6.42 0.71
CA LEU A 115 13.85 6.25 -0.34
C LEU A 115 13.72 4.77 -0.77
N TYR A 116 14.85 4.09 -0.89
CA TYR A 116 14.94 2.71 -1.37
C TYR A 116 14.52 1.64 -0.35
N GLU A 117 14.46 2.01 0.94
CA GLU A 117 14.07 1.09 2.02
C GLU A 117 12.59 1.21 2.41
N ARG A 118 11.88 2.20 1.89
CA ARG A 118 10.48 2.47 2.24
C ARG A 118 9.57 1.35 1.76
N PRO A 119 8.55 0.98 2.57
CA PRO A 119 7.62 -0.11 2.24
C PRO A 119 6.54 0.28 1.22
N ILE A 120 6.41 1.57 0.89
CA ILE A 120 5.41 2.09 -0.07
C ILE A 120 6.01 3.16 -0.98
N HIS A 121 5.48 3.21 -2.20
CA HIS A 121 5.70 4.30 -3.14
C HIS A 121 4.39 4.67 -3.84
N CYS A 122 4.14 5.97 -4.00
CA CYS A 122 2.99 6.48 -4.73
C CYS A 122 3.43 6.98 -6.12
N THR A 123 2.70 6.58 -7.16
CA THR A 123 2.96 7.01 -8.55
C THR A 123 1.93 8.00 -9.08
N ASP A 124 0.75 8.03 -8.48
CA ASP A 124 -0.28 9.01 -8.80
C ASP A 124 -1.01 9.45 -7.52
N VAL A 125 -0.76 10.68 -7.11
CA VAL A 125 -1.38 11.26 -5.91
C VAL A 125 -2.88 11.49 -6.09
N LYS A 126 -3.33 11.81 -7.32
CA LYS A 126 -4.75 12.08 -7.60
C LYS A 126 -5.55 10.79 -7.65
N GLY A 127 -5.00 9.76 -8.27
CA GLY A 127 -5.59 8.43 -8.35
C GLY A 127 -5.30 7.58 -7.11
N GLU A 128 -4.48 8.07 -6.17
CA GLU A 128 -4.05 7.34 -4.97
C GLU A 128 -3.46 5.96 -5.32
N ILE A 129 -2.65 5.91 -6.40
CA ILE A 129 -2.02 4.68 -6.88
C ILE A 129 -0.76 4.42 -6.05
N VAL A 130 -0.82 3.39 -5.21
CA VAL A 130 0.24 3.00 -4.29
C VAL A 130 0.77 1.62 -4.63
N TYR A 131 2.10 1.49 -4.66
CA TYR A 131 2.80 0.20 -4.65
C TYR A 131 3.27 -0.09 -3.24
N ILE A 132 3.08 -1.33 -2.80
CA ILE A 132 3.41 -1.79 -1.45
C ILE A 132 4.33 -3.01 -1.53
N LYS A 133 5.33 -3.07 -0.66
CA LYS A 133 6.14 -4.27 -0.48
C LYS A 133 5.46 -5.18 0.54
N SER A 134 4.94 -6.30 0.05
CA SER A 134 4.12 -7.23 0.83
C SER A 134 4.86 -8.55 1.08
N ASP A 135 4.55 -9.17 2.22
CA ASP A 135 4.96 -10.51 2.60
C ASP A 135 3.73 -11.36 3.02
N ASP A 136 2.53 -10.99 2.52
CA ASP A 136 1.28 -11.65 2.91
C ASP A 136 1.14 -13.08 2.35
N ASP A 137 0.67 -13.97 3.23
CA ASP A 137 0.03 -15.28 2.97
C ASP A 137 0.80 -16.33 2.16
N GLY A 138 2.14 -16.39 2.34
CA GLY A 138 2.96 -17.47 1.73
C GLY A 138 3.26 -17.25 0.25
N GLU A 139 2.89 -16.13 -0.32
CA GLU A 139 3.42 -15.64 -1.58
C GLU A 139 4.85 -15.09 -1.40
N LYS A 140 5.63 -15.06 -2.48
CA LYS A 140 6.97 -14.48 -2.44
C LYS A 140 6.90 -13.02 -2.01
N VAL A 141 7.72 -12.64 -1.04
CA VAL A 141 7.96 -11.23 -0.71
C VAL A 141 8.23 -10.45 -1.98
N GLY A 142 7.47 -9.38 -2.22
CA GLY A 142 7.61 -8.61 -3.44
C GLY A 142 6.77 -7.34 -3.47
N TRP A 143 7.04 -6.52 -4.49
CA TRP A 143 6.28 -5.33 -4.79
C TRP A 143 5.00 -5.67 -5.54
N LYS A 144 3.89 -5.06 -5.15
CA LYS A 144 2.61 -5.16 -5.85
C LYS A 144 1.83 -3.85 -5.81
N LEU A 145 0.98 -3.65 -6.80
CA LEU A 145 -0.02 -2.59 -6.77
C LEU A 145 -1.04 -2.89 -5.66
N ASP A 146 -1.26 -1.96 -4.76
CA ASP A 146 -2.25 -2.11 -3.69
C ASP A 146 -3.64 -1.73 -4.21
N ASP A 147 -4.38 -2.72 -4.68
CA ASP A 147 -5.73 -2.51 -5.22
C ASP A 147 -6.65 -1.90 -4.16
N GLN A 148 -7.25 -0.74 -4.51
CA GLN A 148 -8.11 0.06 -3.63
C GLN A 148 -7.47 0.41 -2.28
N ASN A 149 -6.13 0.42 -2.21
CA ASN A 149 -5.35 0.67 -0.99
C ASN A 149 -5.73 -0.26 0.19
N ARG A 150 -6.04 -1.52 -0.11
CA ARG A 150 -6.53 -2.48 0.87
C ARG A 150 -5.50 -2.78 1.95
N GLU A 151 -4.28 -3.15 1.55
CA GLU A 151 -3.22 -3.46 2.51
C GLU A 151 -2.77 -2.23 3.28
N LEU A 152 -2.72 -1.08 2.62
CA LEU A 152 -2.43 0.18 3.29
C LEU A 152 -3.48 0.50 4.36
N LYS A 153 -4.78 0.33 4.08
CA LYS A 153 -5.85 0.50 5.08
C LYS A 153 -5.70 -0.46 6.27
N GLU A 154 -5.37 -1.73 6.02
CA GLU A 154 -5.11 -2.70 7.08
C GLU A 154 -3.89 -2.30 7.93
N ALA A 155 -2.82 -1.81 7.28
CA ALA A 155 -1.65 -1.27 7.97
C ALA A 155 -2.01 -0.09 8.88
N LEU A 156 -2.83 0.84 8.40
CA LEU A 156 -3.29 1.99 9.19
C LEU A 156 -4.08 1.56 10.43
N GLN A 157 -4.93 0.53 10.32
CA GLN A 157 -5.64 -0.03 11.47
C GLN A 157 -4.67 -0.66 12.49
N LYS A 158 -3.64 -1.37 12.01
CA LYS A 158 -2.59 -1.93 12.89
C LYS A 158 -1.83 -0.82 13.62
N ILE A 159 -1.48 0.27 12.92
CA ILE A 159 -0.78 1.43 13.50
C ILE A 159 -1.63 2.15 14.55
N SER A 160 -2.94 2.31 14.29
CA SER A 160 -3.86 2.85 15.28
C SER A 160 -3.86 2.03 16.59
N LYS A 161 -3.83 0.68 16.48
CA LYS A 161 -3.72 -0.19 17.66
C LYS A 161 -2.37 -0.04 18.38
N VAL A 162 -1.26 0.07 17.63
CA VAL A 162 0.07 0.35 18.21
C VAL A 162 0.04 1.67 18.99
N GLN A 163 -0.59 2.71 18.44
CA GLN A 163 -0.73 3.99 19.15
C GLN A 163 -1.47 3.84 20.49
N GLN A 164 -2.56 3.08 20.52
CA GLN A 164 -3.33 2.84 21.75
C GLN A 164 -2.48 2.17 22.84
N GLN A 165 -1.59 1.24 22.47
CA GLN A 165 -0.67 0.57 23.40
C GLN A 165 0.33 1.55 24.04
N HIS A 166 0.55 2.72 23.43
CA HIS A 166 1.52 3.71 23.91
C HIS A 166 0.88 4.82 24.76
N LEU A 167 -0.41 4.77 25.06
CA LEU A 167 -1.09 5.77 25.92
C LEU A 167 -0.41 5.97 27.27
N LYS A 168 0.23 4.93 27.79
CA LYS A 168 0.98 5.00 29.02
C LYS A 168 2.09 6.07 29.00
N LYS A 169 2.71 6.35 27.85
CA LYS A 169 3.73 7.42 27.73
C LYS A 169 3.19 8.79 28.16
N TRP A 170 1.90 9.03 27.91
CA TRP A 170 1.26 10.27 28.32
C TRP A 170 1.04 10.31 29.84
N THR A 171 0.55 9.22 30.45
CA THR A 171 0.33 9.14 31.90
C THR A 171 1.64 9.18 32.68
N ASP A 172 2.70 8.54 32.19
CA ASP A 172 4.03 8.61 32.78
C ASP A 172 4.59 10.05 32.82
N LYS A 173 4.26 10.86 31.79
CA LYS A 173 4.64 12.28 31.75
C LYS A 173 3.77 13.16 32.64
N ASN A 174 2.57 12.70 32.98
CA ASN A 174 1.59 13.43 33.78
C ASN A 174 1.16 12.61 35.02
N PRO A 175 2.04 12.33 35.97
CA PRO A 175 1.82 11.36 37.06
C PRO A 175 0.63 11.71 37.97
N ASN A 176 0.23 12.98 38.03
CA ASN A 176 -0.89 13.46 38.85
C ASN A 176 -2.21 13.63 38.07
N TRP A 177 -2.29 13.10 36.86
CA TRP A 177 -3.44 13.31 35.96
C TRP A 177 -4.77 12.88 36.60
N GLU A 178 -4.77 11.85 37.47
CA GLU A 178 -5.98 11.37 38.14
C GLU A 178 -6.52 12.35 39.19
N LYS A 179 -5.69 13.27 39.70
CA LYS A 179 -6.04 14.24 40.73
C LYS A 179 -6.29 15.64 40.17
N ASP A 180 -5.92 15.89 38.91
CA ASP A 180 -6.07 17.18 38.25
C ASP A 180 -7.22 17.11 37.23
N PRO A 181 -8.32 17.82 37.45
CA PRO A 181 -9.48 17.80 36.53
C PRO A 181 -9.15 18.23 35.09
N LYS A 182 -8.15 19.10 34.93
CA LYS A 182 -7.69 19.54 33.60
C LYS A 182 -6.96 18.41 32.89
N LEU A 183 -6.03 17.75 33.57
CA LEU A 183 -5.29 16.61 33.01
C LEU A 183 -6.22 15.43 32.76
N GLN A 184 -7.20 15.17 33.61
CA GLN A 184 -8.23 14.16 33.37
C GLN A 184 -8.97 14.41 32.04
N LYS A 185 -9.40 15.65 31.82
CA LYS A 185 -10.09 16.04 30.57
C LYS A 185 -9.19 15.87 29.34
N GLU A 186 -7.89 16.20 29.48
CA GLU A 186 -6.91 16.03 28.41
C GLU A 186 -6.68 14.54 28.11
N TYR A 187 -6.57 13.69 29.12
CA TYR A 187 -6.42 12.25 28.96
C TYR A 187 -7.67 11.63 28.31
N MET A 188 -8.86 11.99 28.76
CA MET A 188 -10.11 11.50 28.17
C MET A 188 -10.22 11.90 26.70
N LYS A 189 -9.79 13.11 26.35
CA LYS A 189 -9.75 13.57 24.94
C LYS A 189 -8.74 12.74 24.13
N LEU A 190 -7.57 12.44 24.68
CA LEU A 190 -6.55 11.59 24.05
C LEU A 190 -7.12 10.19 23.82
N VAL A 191 -7.67 9.54 24.86
CA VAL A 191 -8.25 8.20 24.73
C VAL A 191 -9.35 8.18 23.67
N LYS A 192 -10.29 9.12 23.74
CA LYS A 192 -11.37 9.23 22.75
C LYS A 192 -10.81 9.31 21.33
N ASN A 193 -9.87 10.20 21.07
CA ASN A 193 -9.33 10.43 19.74
C ASN A 193 -8.48 9.27 19.23
N THR A 194 -7.77 8.54 20.11
CA THR A 194 -6.99 7.35 19.72
C THR A 194 -7.86 6.11 19.48
N THR A 195 -9.06 6.06 20.04
CA THR A 195 -10.02 4.95 19.87
C THR A 195 -11.07 5.22 18.79
N ASP A 196 -11.07 6.41 18.19
CA ASP A 196 -11.93 6.71 17.04
C ASP A 196 -11.68 5.75 15.89
N ASP A 197 -12.74 5.32 15.20
CA ASP A 197 -12.64 4.41 14.06
C ASP A 197 -12.13 5.18 12.82
N LEU A 198 -11.02 4.70 12.27
CA LEU A 198 -10.46 5.25 11.03
C LEU A 198 -11.37 5.05 9.81
N LYS A 199 -12.21 4.00 9.80
CA LYS A 199 -13.12 3.69 8.68
C LYS A 199 -14.25 4.70 8.55
N GLU A 200 -14.58 5.37 9.65
CA GLU A 200 -15.67 6.36 9.66
C GLU A 200 -15.24 7.71 9.10
N ASN A 201 -16.21 8.45 8.56
CA ASN A 201 -16.06 9.86 8.17
C ASN A 201 -14.91 10.16 7.20
N LYS A 202 -14.58 9.22 6.31
CA LYS A 202 -13.50 9.37 5.33
C LYS A 202 -12.13 9.62 5.98
N ARG A 203 -11.91 9.12 7.19
CA ARG A 203 -10.68 9.32 7.94
C ARG A 203 -9.50 8.57 7.29
N GLU A 204 -9.72 7.34 6.79
CA GLU A 204 -8.72 6.58 6.04
C GLU A 204 -8.31 7.30 4.76
N GLU A 205 -9.27 7.81 4.00
CA GLU A 205 -8.99 8.56 2.76
C GLU A 205 -8.08 9.77 3.01
N LYS A 206 -8.31 10.50 4.12
CA LYS A 206 -7.46 11.62 4.52
C LYS A 206 -6.02 11.19 4.81
N VAL A 207 -5.85 10.05 5.50
CA VAL A 207 -4.54 9.49 5.79
C VAL A 207 -3.85 9.07 4.49
N ILE A 208 -4.53 8.26 3.64
CA ILE A 208 -3.99 7.77 2.37
C ILE A 208 -3.52 8.92 1.50
N LYS A 209 -4.31 9.96 1.35
CA LYS A 209 -3.93 11.15 0.57
C LYS A 209 -2.65 11.81 1.08
N LYS A 210 -2.46 11.90 2.41
CA LYS A 210 -1.24 12.43 3.01
C LYS A 210 -0.03 11.53 2.74
N LEU A 211 -0.23 10.22 2.85
CA LEU A 211 0.82 9.24 2.59
C LEU A 211 1.21 9.24 1.12
N CYS A 212 0.26 9.31 0.19
CA CYS A 212 0.53 9.47 -1.24
C CYS A 212 1.38 10.71 -1.53
N ASN A 213 1.05 11.86 -0.92
CA ASN A 213 1.86 13.07 -1.08
C ASN A 213 3.29 12.92 -0.54
N ASN A 214 3.48 12.19 0.57
CA ASN A 214 4.80 12.00 1.18
C ASN A 214 5.66 10.95 0.48
N SER A 215 5.02 9.93 -0.13
CA SER A 215 5.69 8.81 -0.81
C SER A 215 5.68 8.93 -2.34
N TYR A 216 5.30 10.09 -2.87
CA TYR A 216 5.22 10.33 -4.31
C TYR A 216 6.61 10.32 -4.95
N LEU A 217 6.73 9.51 -5.99
CA LEU A 217 7.93 9.45 -6.82
C LEU A 217 7.83 10.51 -7.92
N ASN A 218 8.68 11.53 -7.82
CA ASN A 218 8.82 12.50 -8.89
C ASN A 218 9.75 11.93 -9.98
N ASP A 219 9.38 12.08 -11.25
CA ASP A 219 10.20 11.71 -12.41
C ASP A 219 11.56 12.44 -12.49
N LYS A 220 11.96 13.14 -11.42
CA LYS A 220 13.11 14.05 -11.40
C LYS A 220 14.20 13.67 -10.39
N GLU A 221 14.02 12.56 -9.65
CA GLU A 221 15.08 12.08 -8.74
C GLU A 221 15.80 10.87 -9.32
#